data_102fbf60ae8e18b9bb6441078e4e93dc
#
_entry.id   102fbf60ae8e18b9bb6441078e4e93dc
#
_cell.length_a   1.000
_cell.length_b   1.000
_cell.length_c   1.000
_cell.angle_alpha   90.00
_cell.angle_beta   90.00
_cell.angle_gamma   90.00
#
_symmetry.space_group_name_H-M   'P 1'
#
loop_
_entity.id
_entity.type
_entity.pdbx_description
1 polymer ?
#
loop_
_entity_poly.entity_id
_entity_poly.type
_entity_poly.pdbx_seq_one_letter_code
_entity_poly.pdbx_strand_id
1 'polypeptide(L)' 'MKYAIIKVINGNYFIHAEGITELASAKTQFHGLCQTLWNASDVISAYVIIADEQLDVVEGYKEYIHH' A
#
# COMPACT_ATOMS: atom_id res chain seq x y z
N MET A 1 -1.96 -16.66 7.32
CA MET A 1 -1.40 -15.32 7.59
C MET A 1 -2.29 -14.27 6.92
N LYS A 2 -2.47 -13.13 7.55
CA LYS A 2 -3.28 -12.05 7.00
C LYS A 2 -2.40 -10.86 6.65
N TYR A 3 -2.80 -10.15 5.61
CA TYR A 3 -2.06 -8.99 5.11
C TYR A 3 -2.97 -7.76 5.10
N ALA A 4 -2.36 -6.61 5.21
CA ALA A 4 -3.04 -5.33 5.08
C ALA A 4 -2.26 -4.44 4.13
N ILE A 5 -2.97 -3.57 3.43
CA ILE A 5 -2.35 -2.55 2.58
C ILE A 5 -2.55 -1.22 3.27
N ILE A 6 -1.45 -0.58 3.64
CA ILE A 6 -1.44 0.69 4.34
C ILE A 6 -0.88 1.73 3.40
N LYS A 7 -1.55 2.87 3.34
CA LYS A 7 -1.10 4.00 2.52
C LYS A 7 -0.97 5.24 3.40
N VAL A 8 0.06 6.02 3.10
CA VAL A 8 0.25 7.34 3.71
C VAL A 8 0.21 8.33 2.55
N ILE A 9 -0.76 9.23 2.55
CA ILE A 9 -0.95 10.20 1.47
C ILE A 9 -0.83 11.60 2.06
N ASN A 10 0.14 12.36 1.57
CA ASN A 10 0.40 13.73 2.05
C ASN A 10 0.49 13.81 3.58
N GLY A 11 1.11 12.79 4.18
CA GLY A 11 1.32 12.72 5.63
C GLY A 11 0.17 12.11 6.42
N ASN A 12 -0.91 11.70 5.78
CA ASN A 12 -2.07 11.11 6.45
C ASN A 12 -2.10 9.59 6.25
N TYR A 13 -2.33 8.85 7.32
CA TYR A 13 -2.37 7.39 7.31
C TYR A 13 -3.76 6.87 6.99
N PHE A 14 -3.81 5.86 6.13
CA PHE A 14 -5.05 5.17 5.79
C PHE A 14 -4.80 3.68 5.67
N ILE A 15 -5.74 2.86 6.13
CA ILE A 15 -5.75 1.44 5.83
C ILE A 15 -6.58 1.25 4.56
N HIS A 16 -5.91 0.92 3.47
CA HIS A 16 -6.57 0.74 2.18
C HIS A 16 -7.38 -0.56 2.13
N ALA A 17 -6.81 -1.64 2.67
CA ALA A 17 -7.45 -2.94 2.73
C ALA A 17 -6.82 -3.75 3.86
N GLU A 18 -7.60 -4.66 4.45
CA GLU A 18 -7.12 -5.51 5.53
C GLU A 18 -7.80 -6.87 5.48
N GLY A 19 -7.28 -7.83 6.25
CA GLY A 19 -7.85 -9.17 6.31
C GLY A 19 -7.61 -9.99 5.05
N ILE A 20 -6.62 -9.62 4.25
CA ILE A 20 -6.29 -10.33 3.02
C ILE A 20 -5.54 -11.60 3.38
N THR A 21 -6.07 -12.76 3.00
CA THR A 21 -5.48 -14.05 3.37
C THR A 21 -4.49 -14.59 2.34
N GLU A 22 -4.51 -14.06 1.11
CA GLU A 22 -3.62 -14.50 0.05
C GLU A 22 -2.70 -13.38 -0.39
N LEU A 23 -1.40 -13.66 -0.36
CA LEU A 23 -0.40 -12.67 -0.74
C LEU A 23 -0.56 -12.23 -2.20
N ALA A 24 -0.95 -13.14 -3.09
CA ALA A 24 -1.17 -12.79 -4.49
C ALA A 24 -2.26 -11.73 -4.64
N SER A 25 -3.33 -11.82 -3.86
CA SER A 25 -4.39 -10.82 -3.85
C SER A 25 -3.89 -9.47 -3.32
N ALA A 26 -3.09 -9.51 -2.25
CA ALA A 26 -2.49 -8.30 -1.69
C ALA A 26 -1.58 -7.61 -2.71
N LYS A 27 -0.78 -8.39 -3.43
CA LYS A 27 0.11 -7.84 -4.47
C LYS A 27 -0.67 -7.15 -5.58
N THR A 28 -1.76 -7.76 -6.04
CA THR A 28 -2.60 -7.19 -7.09
C THR A 28 -3.19 -5.85 -6.64
N GLN A 29 -3.70 -5.79 -5.43
CA GLN A 29 -4.27 -4.56 -4.87
C GLN A 29 -3.21 -3.49 -4.65
N PHE A 30 -2.02 -3.90 -4.19
CA PHE A 30 -0.89 -3.01 -4.00
C PHE A 30 -0.49 -2.33 -5.32
N HIS A 31 -0.32 -3.11 -6.38
CA HIS A 31 0.06 -2.56 -7.69
C HIS A 31 -1.00 -1.64 -8.25
N GLY A 32 -2.27 -2.02 -8.10
CA GLY A 32 -3.38 -1.18 -8.56
C GLY A 32 -3.43 0.16 -7.82
N LEU A 33 -3.24 0.14 -6.52
CA LEU A 33 -3.20 1.37 -5.71
C LEU A 33 -2.00 2.24 -6.09
N CYS A 34 -0.83 1.65 -6.26
CA CYS A 34 0.35 2.40 -6.68
C CYS A 34 0.13 3.09 -8.02
N GLN A 35 -0.46 2.39 -8.98
CA GLN A 35 -0.76 2.97 -10.29
C GLN A 35 -1.74 4.14 -10.17
N THR A 36 -2.76 3.99 -9.36
CA THR A 36 -3.73 5.07 -9.11
C THR A 36 -3.05 6.30 -8.52
N LEU A 37 -2.19 6.10 -7.53
CA LEU A 37 -1.50 7.21 -6.88
C LEU A 37 -0.48 7.89 -7.79
N TRP A 38 0.21 7.12 -8.64
CA TRP A 38 1.12 7.70 -9.63
C TRP A 38 0.41 8.59 -10.63
N ASN A 39 -0.86 8.28 -10.92
CA ASN A 39 -1.66 9.05 -11.87
C ASN A 39 -2.47 10.18 -11.19
N ALA A 40 -2.47 10.25 -9.87
CA ALA A 40 -3.25 11.27 -9.15
C ALA A 40 -2.50 12.58 -9.11
N SER A 41 -3.10 13.64 -9.59
CA SER A 41 -2.47 14.96 -9.67
C SER A 41 -2.48 15.72 -8.34
N ASP A 42 -3.35 15.34 -7.42
CA ASP A 42 -3.48 15.99 -6.12
C ASP A 42 -2.60 15.35 -5.03
N VAL A 43 -1.89 14.27 -5.35
CA VAL A 43 -0.99 13.60 -4.43
C VAL A 43 0.42 14.18 -4.60
N ILE A 44 0.94 14.80 -3.55
CA ILE A 44 2.29 15.34 -3.54
C ILE A 44 3.29 14.23 -3.19
N SER A 45 2.96 13.45 -2.15
CA SER A 45 3.76 12.29 -1.76
C SER A 45 2.87 11.22 -1.19
N ALA A 46 3.23 9.97 -1.43
CA ALA A 46 2.50 8.83 -0.89
C ALA A 46 3.47 7.69 -0.62
N TYR A 47 3.13 6.86 0.35
CA TYR A 47 3.90 5.68 0.68
C TYR A 47 2.92 4.53 0.86
N VAL A 48 3.16 3.43 0.17
CA VAL A 48 2.28 2.27 0.19
C VAL A 48 3.08 1.06 0.60
N ILE A 49 2.56 0.28 1.54
CA ILE A 49 3.19 -0.97 1.97
C ILE A 49 2.17 -2.09 2.04
N ILE A 50 2.65 -3.32 1.91
CA ILE A 50 1.92 -4.50 2.35
C ILE A 50 2.52 -4.90 3.68
N ALA A 51 1.69 -4.96 4.72
CA ALA A 51 2.09 -5.38 6.05
C ALA A 51 1.47 -6.73 6.40
N ASP A 52 2.18 -7.53 7.20
CA ASP A 52 1.67 -8.79 7.70
C ASP A 52 0.97 -8.61 9.06
N GLU A 53 0.63 -9.71 9.72
CA GLU A 53 -0.09 -9.68 11.00
C GLU A 53 0.69 -9.01 12.12
N GLN A 54 2.02 -9.02 12.04
CA GLN A 54 2.89 -8.41 13.02
C GLN A 54 3.22 -6.96 12.66
N LEU A 55 2.59 -6.41 11.62
CA LEU A 55 2.85 -5.08 11.08
C LEU A 55 4.25 -4.92 10.48
N ASP A 56 4.87 -6.04 10.12
CA ASP A 56 6.14 -6.02 9.38
C ASP A 56 5.87 -5.85 7.90
N VAL A 57 6.66 -5.03 7.25
CA VAL A 57 6.54 -4.80 5.81
C VAL A 57 6.97 -6.07 5.05
N VAL A 58 6.12 -6.52 4.14
CA VAL A 58 6.48 -7.65 3.27
C VAL A 58 7.59 -7.17 2.33
N GLU A 59 8.70 -7.92 2.31
CA GLU A 59 9.88 -7.55 1.56
C GLU A 59 9.57 -7.33 0.08
N GLY A 60 10.01 -6.20 -0.45
CA GLY A 60 9.79 -5.84 -1.85
C GLY A 60 8.46 -5.18 -2.15
N TYR A 61 7.56 -5.09 -1.16
CA TYR A 61 6.22 -4.51 -1.36
C TYR A 61 6.07 -3.23 -0.56
N LYS A 62 6.90 -2.27 -0.89
CA LYS A 62 6.80 -0.90 -0.43
C LYS A 62 7.12 0.02 -1.60
N GLU A 63 6.35 1.09 -1.74
CA GLU A 63 6.52 2.04 -2.84
C GLU A 63 6.40 3.45 -2.30
N TYR A 64 7.35 4.29 -2.67
CA TYR A 64 7.30 5.71 -2.36
C TYR A 64 6.96 6.46 -3.65
N ILE A 65 5.86 7.18 -3.62
CA ILE A 65 5.35 7.94 -4.78
C ILE A 65 5.59 9.41 -4.49
N HIS A 66 6.25 10.05 -5.43
CA HIS A 66 6.65 11.44 -5.27
C HIS A 66 6.41 12.20 -6.57
N HIS A 67 5.62 13.23 -6.49
CA HIS A 67 5.31 14.10 -7.64
C HIS A 67 6.03 15.45 -7.57
#